data_73dd8eaa22582b2ffb330105a2899b38
#
_entry.id   73dd8eaa22582b2ffb330105a2899b38
#
_cell.length_a   1.000
_cell.length_b   1.000
_cell.length_c   1.000
_cell.angle_alpha   90.00
_cell.angle_beta   90.00
_cell.angle_gamma   90.00
#
_symmetry.space_group_name_H-M   'P 1'
#
loop_
_entity.id
_entity.type
_entity.pdbx_description
1 polymer ?
#
loop_
_entity_poly.entity_id
_entity_poly.type
_entity_poly.pdbx_seq_one_letter_code
_entity_poly.pdbx_strand_id
1 'polypeptide(L)'
;KWGVFIMLMGEFHHNLDEKGRLIIPSKFRNELGEKYVITKGLDKCLFVYSLSNFEKIVNKLSTLQFTRKNVRAFERSFIGSASLNEFDKQGRINITSPLVHYANITKECVIIGALERLEIWSLEDYNKYMKENEEDLASIAEDIFNMNYEA
;
A
#
# COMPACT_ATOMS: atom_id res chain seq x y z
N LYS A 1 3.43 22.07 -3.67
CA LYS A 1 2.68 20.94 -4.20
C LYS A 1 1.59 21.42 -5.15
N TRP A 2 1.59 20.90 -6.34
CA TRP A 2 0.63 21.29 -7.36
C TRP A 2 -0.68 20.52 -7.21
N GLY A 3 -1.77 21.26 -6.97
CA GLY A 3 -3.09 20.69 -6.91
C GLY A 3 -3.27 19.66 -5.80
N VAL A 4 -4.13 18.69 -6.06
CA VAL A 4 -4.51 17.66 -5.09
C VAL A 4 -3.78 16.33 -5.28
N PHE A 5 -2.77 16.30 -6.15
CA PHE A 5 -2.03 15.08 -6.40
C PHE A 5 -1.12 14.70 -5.25
N ILE A 6 -1.24 13.48 -4.79
CA ILE A 6 -0.26 12.85 -3.95
C ILE A 6 0.67 12.09 -4.89
N MET A 7 1.97 12.32 -4.74
CA MET A 7 2.96 11.64 -5.56
C MET A 7 4.00 11.00 -4.67
N LEU A 8 3.74 9.75 -4.31
CA LEU A 8 4.65 8.97 -3.49
C LEU A 8 5.58 8.19 -4.41
N MET A 9 6.88 8.30 -4.18
CA MET A 9 7.88 7.61 -4.99
C MET A 9 9.12 7.32 -4.16
N GLY A 10 9.84 6.29 -4.55
CA GLY A 10 11.09 5.90 -3.91
C GLY A 10 10.95 4.69 -3.03
N GLU A 11 12.09 4.14 -2.68
CA GLU A 11 12.20 2.92 -1.89
C GLU A 11 13.04 3.19 -0.65
N PHE A 12 12.56 2.77 0.51
CA PHE A 12 13.23 2.94 1.79
C PHE A 12 13.19 1.63 2.57
N HIS A 13 14.20 1.39 3.38
CA HIS A 13 14.32 0.18 4.19
C HIS A 13 14.37 0.57 5.66
N HIS A 14 13.48 0.01 6.46
CA HIS A 14 13.45 0.17 7.91
C HIS A 14 13.02 -1.14 8.55
N ASN A 15 13.34 -1.27 9.83
CA ASN A 15 12.98 -2.47 10.58
C ASN A 15 11.70 -2.25 11.39
N LEU A 16 10.84 -3.25 11.36
CA LEU A 16 9.70 -3.31 12.26
C LEU A 16 10.23 -3.55 13.67
N ASP A 17 9.77 -2.79 14.65
CA ASP A 17 10.17 -3.01 16.02
C ASP A 17 9.34 -4.13 16.69
N GLU A 18 9.71 -4.49 17.92
CA GLU A 18 9.06 -5.58 18.64
C GLU A 18 7.58 -5.34 18.93
N LYS A 19 7.16 -4.07 18.91
CA LYS A 19 5.77 -3.68 19.18
C LYS A 19 4.96 -3.47 17.90
N GLY A 20 5.52 -3.83 16.75
CA GLY A 20 4.81 -3.70 15.48
C GLY A 20 4.82 -2.28 14.92
N ARG A 21 5.79 -1.46 15.29
CA ARG A 21 5.88 -0.08 14.82
C ARG A 21 6.95 0.04 13.75
N LEU A 22 6.65 0.83 12.73
CA LEU A 22 7.55 1.04 11.59
C LEU A 22 7.68 2.54 11.31
N ILE A 23 8.92 3.03 11.24
CA ILE A 23 9.19 4.43 10.90
C ILE A 23 8.86 4.65 9.43
N ILE A 24 8.10 5.70 9.16
CA ILE A 24 7.81 6.14 7.80
C ILE A 24 8.61 7.40 7.52
N PRO A 25 9.38 7.45 6.43
CA PRO A 25 10.15 8.64 6.09
C PRO A 25 9.30 9.91 6.06
N SER A 26 9.87 11.02 6.52
CA SER A 26 9.13 12.29 6.63
C SER A 26 8.57 12.76 5.30
N LYS A 27 9.27 12.51 4.19
CA LYS A 27 8.76 12.90 2.87
C LYS A 27 7.44 12.20 2.54
N PHE A 28 7.26 10.95 2.96
CA PHE A 28 6.01 10.22 2.78
C PHE A 28 4.94 10.71 3.74
N ARG A 29 5.31 10.97 4.99
CA ARG A 29 4.37 11.50 5.98
C ARG A 29 3.80 12.85 5.57
N ASN A 30 4.63 13.71 4.98
CA ASN A 30 4.19 15.02 4.49
C ASN A 30 3.14 14.88 3.38
N GLU A 31 3.28 13.88 2.52
CA GLU A 31 2.31 13.61 1.46
C GLU A 31 1.04 12.94 2.00
N LEU A 32 1.17 12.04 2.96
CA LEU A 32 0.01 11.31 3.51
C LEU A 32 -0.87 12.18 4.40
N GLY A 33 -0.27 13.16 5.10
CA GLY A 33 -1.00 13.99 6.05
C GLY A 33 -0.95 13.41 7.46
N GLU A 34 -1.82 13.93 8.34
CA GLU A 34 -1.80 13.56 9.75
C GLU A 34 -2.33 12.15 10.04
N LYS A 35 -3.25 11.70 9.21
CA LYS A 35 -3.90 10.39 9.37
C LYS A 35 -3.60 9.50 8.17
N TYR A 36 -3.46 8.23 8.45
CA TYR A 36 -3.23 7.24 7.40
C TYR A 36 -4.18 6.07 7.57
N VAL A 37 -4.47 5.39 6.47
CA VAL A 37 -5.22 4.13 6.49
C VAL A 37 -4.27 3.04 6.04
N ILE A 38 -4.14 1.99 6.85
CA ILE A 38 -3.35 0.81 6.50
C ILE A 38 -4.28 -0.37 6.29
N THR A 39 -4.02 -1.16 5.27
CA THR A 39 -4.83 -2.32 4.96
C THR A 39 -4.02 -3.38 4.21
N LYS A 40 -4.60 -4.56 4.05
CA LYS A 40 -4.03 -5.59 3.17
C LYS A 40 -3.98 -5.05 1.75
N GLY A 41 -2.81 -5.16 1.14
CA GLY A 41 -2.66 -4.83 -0.28
C GLY A 41 -2.83 -6.06 -1.16
N LEU A 42 -2.33 -5.93 -2.36
CA LEU A 42 -2.26 -7.02 -3.31
C LEU A 42 -0.84 -7.57 -3.31
N ASP A 43 -0.65 -8.80 -3.82
CA ASP A 43 0.67 -9.44 -3.86
C ASP A 43 1.30 -9.69 -2.49
N LYS A 44 0.48 -9.82 -1.45
CA LYS A 44 0.94 -10.08 -0.07
C LYS A 44 1.76 -8.94 0.54
N CYS A 45 1.47 -7.71 0.17
CA CYS A 45 2.02 -6.53 0.82
C CYS A 45 0.92 -5.74 1.51
N LEU A 46 1.29 -4.70 2.23
CA LEU A 46 0.35 -3.79 2.87
C LEU A 46 0.29 -2.49 2.08
N PHE A 47 -0.90 -1.90 2.01
CA PHE A 47 -1.08 -0.58 1.41
C PHE A 47 -1.31 0.45 2.51
N VAL A 48 -0.70 1.62 2.35
CA VAL A 48 -0.93 2.77 3.23
C VAL A 48 -1.38 3.95 2.37
N TYR A 49 -2.51 4.51 2.73
CA TYR A 49 -3.12 5.63 2.01
C TYR A 49 -3.27 6.84 2.90
N SER A 50 -3.32 8.03 2.29
CA SER A 50 -3.90 9.18 2.96
C SER A 50 -5.40 8.93 3.14
N LEU A 51 -6.00 9.57 4.13
CA LEU A 51 -7.45 9.44 4.32
C LEU A 51 -8.22 9.83 3.05
N SER A 52 -7.83 10.94 2.41
CA SER A 52 -8.53 11.41 1.22
C SER A 52 -8.46 10.42 0.05
N ASN A 53 -7.31 9.79 -0.17
CA ASN A 53 -7.18 8.80 -1.22
C ASN A 53 -7.94 7.51 -0.90
N PHE A 54 -7.95 7.11 0.36
CA PHE A 54 -8.72 5.95 0.77
C PHE A 54 -10.22 6.20 0.57
N GLU A 55 -10.69 7.39 0.89
CA GLU A 55 -12.09 7.76 0.66
C GLU A 55 -12.50 7.68 -0.81
N LYS A 56 -11.60 8.04 -1.72
CA LYS A 56 -11.85 7.89 -3.16
C LYS A 56 -12.05 6.42 -3.56
N ILE A 57 -11.27 5.53 -2.97
CA ILE A 57 -11.40 4.09 -3.23
C ILE A 57 -12.71 3.57 -2.65
N VAL A 58 -13.05 3.97 -1.44
CA VAL A 58 -14.31 3.59 -0.79
C VAL A 58 -15.48 4.04 -1.65
N ASN A 59 -15.44 5.25 -2.19
CA ASN A 59 -16.51 5.76 -3.06
C ASN A 59 -16.67 4.92 -4.32
N LYS A 60 -15.56 4.48 -4.93
CA LYS A 60 -15.62 3.58 -6.08
C LYS A 60 -16.21 2.23 -5.72
N LEU A 61 -15.79 1.67 -4.59
CA LEU A 61 -16.29 0.37 -4.12
C LEU A 61 -17.78 0.43 -3.81
N SER A 62 -18.25 1.54 -3.27
CA SER A 62 -19.67 1.69 -2.92
C SER A 62 -20.60 1.66 -4.12
N THR A 63 -20.08 1.87 -5.33
CA THR A 63 -20.87 1.79 -6.57
C THR A 63 -20.99 0.38 -7.12
N LEU A 64 -20.18 -0.56 -6.60
CA LEU A 64 -20.19 -1.93 -7.07
C LEU A 64 -21.32 -2.72 -6.43
N GLN A 65 -21.77 -3.76 -7.13
CA GLN A 65 -22.88 -4.59 -6.66
C GLN A 65 -22.42 -5.57 -5.59
N PHE A 66 -22.87 -5.37 -4.35
CA PHE A 66 -22.54 -6.26 -3.25
C PHE A 66 -23.10 -7.68 -3.43
N THR A 67 -24.05 -7.86 -4.37
CA THR A 67 -24.60 -9.18 -4.70
C THR A 67 -23.58 -10.08 -5.41
N ARG A 68 -22.51 -9.51 -5.96
CA ARG A 68 -21.47 -10.26 -6.62
C ARG A 68 -20.50 -10.82 -5.60
N LYS A 69 -20.19 -12.11 -5.73
CA LYS A 69 -19.33 -12.81 -4.79
C LYS A 69 -17.92 -12.23 -4.71
N ASN A 70 -17.33 -11.89 -5.85
CA ASN A 70 -15.98 -11.33 -5.88
C ASN A 70 -15.92 -9.93 -5.24
N VAL A 71 -16.97 -9.14 -5.38
CA VAL A 71 -17.04 -7.82 -4.73
C VAL A 71 -17.03 -8.00 -3.22
N ARG A 72 -17.85 -8.90 -2.70
CA ARG A 72 -17.90 -9.17 -1.26
C ARG A 72 -16.55 -9.69 -0.74
N ALA A 73 -15.90 -10.58 -1.50
CA ALA A 73 -14.59 -11.11 -1.11
C ALA A 73 -13.55 -10.01 -1.01
N PHE A 74 -13.52 -9.10 -1.98
CA PHE A 74 -12.59 -7.98 -1.97
C PHE A 74 -12.88 -7.02 -0.80
N GLU A 75 -14.14 -6.68 -0.60
CA GLU A 75 -14.54 -5.79 0.50
C GLU A 75 -14.13 -6.36 1.85
N ARG A 76 -14.33 -7.65 2.06
CA ARG A 76 -13.94 -8.30 3.33
C ARG A 76 -12.44 -8.26 3.55
N SER A 77 -11.67 -8.48 2.51
CA SER A 77 -10.22 -8.48 2.62
C SER A 77 -9.65 -7.07 2.75
N PHE A 78 -10.11 -6.16 1.89
CA PHE A 78 -9.54 -4.82 1.79
C PHE A 78 -10.10 -3.86 2.84
N ILE A 79 -11.42 -3.75 2.92
CA ILE A 79 -12.06 -2.85 3.89
C ILE A 79 -12.04 -3.48 5.28
N GLY A 80 -12.28 -4.78 5.36
CA GLY A 80 -12.33 -5.48 6.65
C GLY A 80 -11.02 -5.47 7.42
N SER A 81 -9.89 -5.33 6.75
CA SER A 81 -8.58 -5.28 7.39
C SER A 81 -8.05 -3.86 7.58
N ALA A 82 -8.78 -2.85 7.08
CA ALA A 82 -8.33 -1.47 7.12
C ALA A 82 -8.49 -0.84 8.50
N SER A 83 -7.54 0.02 8.86
CA SER A 83 -7.65 0.84 10.07
C SER A 83 -7.11 2.24 9.82
N LEU A 84 -7.76 3.22 10.42
CA LEU A 84 -7.39 4.63 10.34
C LEU A 84 -6.68 5.02 11.65
N ASN A 85 -5.48 5.56 11.52
CA ASN A 85 -4.67 5.93 12.68
C ASN A 85 -3.85 7.19 12.39
N GLU A 86 -3.24 7.71 13.44
CA GLU A 86 -2.31 8.83 13.34
C GLU A 86 -0.87 8.31 13.51
N PHE A 87 0.09 9.01 12.93
CA PHE A 87 1.49 8.74 13.19
C PHE A 87 1.80 9.07 14.64
N ASP A 88 2.71 8.30 15.25
CA ASP A 88 3.16 8.64 16.60
C ASP A 88 4.16 9.81 16.55
N LYS A 89 4.61 10.25 17.73
CA LYS A 89 5.52 11.40 17.84
C LYS A 89 6.85 11.20 17.12
N GLN A 90 7.23 9.96 16.87
CA GLN A 90 8.47 9.61 16.18
C GLN A 90 8.25 9.31 14.71
N GLY A 91 7.04 9.52 14.20
CA GLY A 91 6.74 9.32 12.79
C GLY A 91 6.56 7.85 12.42
N ARG A 92 6.10 7.03 13.38
CA ARG A 92 5.91 5.60 13.14
C ARG A 92 4.43 5.29 12.96
N ILE A 93 4.16 4.28 12.13
CA ILE A 93 2.86 3.64 12.05
C ILE A 93 2.86 2.39 12.94
N ASN A 94 1.67 1.96 13.32
CA ASN A 94 1.48 0.70 14.02
C ASN A 94 0.90 -0.32 13.07
N ILE A 95 1.58 -1.47 12.93
CA ILE A 95 1.12 -2.57 12.09
C ILE A 95 0.64 -3.68 13.01
N THR A 96 -0.64 -4.01 12.94
CA THR A 96 -1.23 -5.03 13.79
C THR A 96 -0.71 -6.42 13.43
N SER A 97 -0.78 -7.34 14.39
CA SER A 97 -0.32 -8.70 14.20
C SER A 97 -0.91 -9.40 12.97
N PRO A 98 -2.22 -9.30 12.70
CA PRO A 98 -2.78 -9.91 11.48
C PRO A 98 -2.17 -9.36 10.18
N LEU A 99 -1.88 -8.06 10.12
CA LEU A 99 -1.26 -7.46 8.94
C LEU A 99 0.21 -7.88 8.80
N VAL A 100 0.94 -7.92 9.91
CA VAL A 100 2.32 -8.42 9.92
C VAL A 100 2.36 -9.84 9.38
N HIS A 101 1.44 -10.67 9.84
CA HIS A 101 1.35 -12.07 9.40
C HIS A 101 1.00 -12.18 7.91
N TYR A 102 0.01 -11.42 7.46
CA TYR A 102 -0.40 -11.41 6.06
C TYR A 102 0.77 -11.09 5.12
N ALA A 103 1.59 -10.11 5.48
CA ALA A 103 2.71 -9.65 4.65
C ALA A 103 4.01 -10.41 4.91
N ASN A 104 3.99 -11.45 5.76
CA ASN A 104 5.17 -12.25 6.10
C ASN A 104 6.32 -11.41 6.66
N ILE A 105 6.03 -10.32 7.34
CA ILE A 105 7.06 -9.46 7.89
C ILE A 105 7.63 -10.08 9.16
N THR A 106 8.95 -10.22 9.21
CA THR A 106 9.65 -10.64 10.42
C THR A 106 10.33 -9.46 11.09
N LYS A 107 11.15 -8.74 10.35
CA LYS A 107 11.86 -7.57 10.87
C LYS A 107 12.10 -6.53 9.78
N GLU A 108 12.85 -6.89 8.75
CA GLU A 108 13.24 -5.96 7.69
C GLU A 108 12.09 -5.71 6.72
N CYS A 109 11.78 -4.43 6.53
CA CYS A 109 10.69 -4.00 5.64
C CYS A 109 11.22 -3.12 4.52
N VAL A 110 10.54 -3.18 3.38
CA VAL A 110 10.71 -2.23 2.28
C VAL A 110 9.46 -1.38 2.21
N ILE A 111 9.66 -0.07 2.17
CA ILE A 111 8.58 0.91 2.05
C ILE A 111 8.71 1.56 0.68
N ILE A 112 7.70 1.42 -0.15
CA ILE A 112 7.73 1.88 -1.54
C ILE A 112 6.63 2.89 -1.78
N GLY A 113 6.99 4.02 -2.39
CA GLY A 113 6.01 4.96 -2.90
C GLY A 113 5.52 4.51 -4.27
N ALA A 114 4.23 4.25 -4.40
CA ALA A 114 3.60 3.79 -5.64
C ALA A 114 2.48 4.74 -6.06
N LEU A 115 2.82 6.01 -6.23
CA LEU A 115 1.96 7.14 -6.63
C LEU A 115 0.95 7.53 -5.55
N GLU A 116 -0.18 6.84 -5.48
CA GLU A 116 -1.28 7.20 -4.58
C GLU A 116 -1.25 6.45 -3.26
N ARG A 117 -0.28 5.54 -3.10
CA ARG A 117 -0.17 4.72 -1.89
C ARG A 117 1.27 4.41 -1.58
N LEU A 118 1.52 4.04 -0.33
CA LEU A 118 2.74 3.32 0.03
C LEU A 118 2.43 1.83 0.01
N GLU A 119 3.45 1.05 -0.30
CA GLU A 119 3.42 -0.40 -0.10
C GLU A 119 4.46 -0.77 0.94
N ILE A 120 4.10 -1.66 1.83
CA ILE A 120 5.03 -2.17 2.83
C ILE A 120 5.16 -3.67 2.59
N TRP A 121 6.39 -4.10 2.36
CA TRP A 121 6.72 -5.49 2.06
C TRP A 121 7.71 -6.02 3.07
N SER A 122 7.70 -7.33 3.30
CA SER A 122 8.89 -7.96 3.87
C SER A 122 10.02 -7.84 2.86
N LEU A 123 11.24 -7.63 3.35
CA LEU A 123 12.40 -7.50 2.44
C LEU A 123 12.58 -8.76 1.58
N GLU A 124 12.42 -9.92 2.19
CA GLU A 124 12.56 -11.20 1.49
C GLU A 124 11.57 -11.34 0.35
N ASP A 125 10.28 -11.10 0.64
CA ASP A 125 9.23 -11.21 -0.38
C ASP A 125 9.38 -10.16 -1.48
N TYR A 126 9.79 -8.96 -1.11
CA TYR A 126 10.02 -7.90 -2.08
C TYR A 126 11.11 -8.26 -3.06
N ASN A 127 12.25 -8.73 -2.56
CA ASN A 127 13.37 -9.12 -3.41
C ASN A 127 12.99 -10.27 -4.34
N LYS A 128 12.23 -11.23 -3.83
CA LYS A 128 11.74 -12.35 -4.64
C LYS A 128 10.80 -11.87 -5.73
N TYR A 129 9.85 -11.03 -5.40
CA TYR A 129 8.89 -10.47 -6.36
C TYR A 129 9.57 -9.68 -7.46
N MET A 130 10.51 -8.81 -7.09
CA MET A 130 11.23 -7.98 -8.06
C MET A 130 12.08 -8.82 -8.99
N LYS A 131 12.71 -9.86 -8.47
CA LYS A 131 13.53 -10.76 -9.28
C LYS A 131 12.67 -11.53 -10.29
N GLU A 132 11.50 -12.01 -9.88
CA GLU A 132 10.60 -12.75 -10.74
C GLU A 132 10.03 -11.89 -11.88
N ASN A 133 9.93 -10.58 -11.69
CA ASN A 133 9.33 -9.66 -12.64
C ASN A 133 10.33 -8.81 -13.42
N GLU A 134 11.61 -8.89 -13.09
CA GLU A 134 12.65 -8.03 -13.66
C GLU A 134 12.83 -8.21 -15.16
N GLU A 135 12.84 -9.44 -15.65
CA GLU A 135 13.08 -9.74 -17.05
C GLU A 135 11.92 -9.35 -17.97
N ASP A 136 10.72 -9.24 -17.40
CA ASP A 136 9.51 -8.96 -18.18
C ASP A 136 9.10 -7.49 -18.16
N LEU A 137 9.89 -6.62 -17.54
CA LEU A 137 9.49 -5.22 -17.36
C LEU A 137 9.19 -4.50 -18.66
N ALA A 138 10.02 -4.70 -19.67
CA ALA A 138 9.79 -4.06 -20.97
C ALA A 138 8.49 -4.52 -21.63
N SER A 139 8.22 -5.82 -21.56
CA SER A 139 6.97 -6.40 -22.09
C SER A 139 5.75 -5.88 -21.33
N ILE A 140 5.85 -5.82 -20.00
CA ILE A 140 4.78 -5.28 -19.15
C ILE A 140 4.51 -3.82 -19.52
N ALA A 141 5.55 -3.03 -19.70
CA ALA A 141 5.40 -1.62 -20.06
C ALA A 141 4.70 -1.44 -21.41
N GLU A 142 5.07 -2.24 -22.40
CA GLU A 142 4.39 -2.21 -23.70
C GLU A 142 2.90 -2.50 -23.56
N ASP A 143 2.57 -3.54 -22.83
CA ASP A 143 1.18 -3.93 -22.62
C ASP A 143 0.38 -2.82 -21.94
N ILE A 144 0.93 -2.22 -20.91
CA ILE A 144 0.25 -1.15 -20.17
C ILE A 144 0.01 0.07 -21.05
N PHE A 145 1.01 0.52 -21.76
CA PHE A 145 0.88 1.73 -22.58
C PHE A 145 0.02 1.50 -23.81
N ASN A 146 -0.04 0.29 -24.33
CA ASN A 146 -0.92 -0.04 -25.44
C ASN A 146 -2.38 -0.13 -25.04
N MET A 147 -2.68 -0.47 -23.81
CA MET A 147 -4.06 -0.53 -23.28
C MET A 147 -4.80 0.80 -23.44
N ASN A 148 -4.10 1.92 -23.36
CA ASN A 148 -4.70 3.25 -23.45
C ASN A 148 -5.17 3.60 -24.86
N TYR A 149 -4.68 2.91 -25.87
CA TYR A 149 -5.06 3.15 -27.28
C TYR A 149 -6.23 2.29 -27.72
N GLU A 150 -6.60 1.31 -26.95
CA GLU A 150 -7.70 0.40 -27.27
C GLU A 150 -9.01 0.79 -26.61
N ALA A 151 -8.94 1.73 -25.67
CA ALA A 151 -10.12 2.26 -25.00
C ALA A 151 -10.74 3.39 -25.82
#